data_588d3e625b7fbde39b8bc473c7ac6797
#
_entry.id   588d3e625b7fbde39b8bc473c7ac6797
#
_cell.length_a   1.000
_cell.length_b   1.000
_cell.length_c   1.000
_cell.angle_alpha   90.00
_cell.angle_beta   90.00
_cell.angle_gamma   90.00
#
_symmetry.space_group_name_H-M   'P 1'
#
loop_
_entity.id
_entity.type
_entity.pdbx_description
1 polymer ?
#
loop_
_entity_poly.entity_id
_entity_poly.type
_entity_poly.pdbx_seq_one_letter_code
_entity_poly.pdbx_strand_id
1 'polypeptide(L)'
;VLREDFLLTGTKESCGEGECGACTVLVDGHPMNSCLVLVAELDGKHVLTVEGLARDGRLHPLQEAFLEVGAVQCGYCTPGMLLSGIALLNLYPHPTREQIRKEMEGNICRCTGYARIADAIQLAAERINGKD
;
A
#
# COMPACT_ATOMS: atom_id res chain seq x y z
N VAL A 1 14.51 11.72 -3.02
CA VAL A 1 13.73 12.43 -4.05
C VAL A 1 12.27 12.59 -3.60
N LEU A 2 11.45 11.52 -3.44
CA LEU A 2 10.02 11.66 -3.11
C LEU A 2 9.79 12.53 -1.88
N ARG A 3 10.48 12.25 -0.78
CA ARG A 3 10.29 12.95 0.50
C ARG A 3 10.88 14.33 0.56
N GLU A 4 12.04 14.53 -0.06
CA GLU A 4 12.83 15.78 0.06
C GLU A 4 12.54 16.77 -1.06
N ASP A 5 12.50 16.29 -2.31
CA ASP A 5 12.30 17.17 -3.46
C ASP A 5 10.82 17.41 -3.78
N PHE A 6 10.00 16.35 -3.70
CA PHE A 6 8.55 16.44 -3.97
C PHE A 6 7.70 16.61 -2.71
N LEU A 7 8.27 16.53 -1.52
CA LEU A 7 7.59 16.62 -0.22
C LEU A 7 6.47 15.56 -0.03
N LEU A 8 6.57 14.45 -0.75
CA LEU A 8 5.66 13.31 -0.65
C LEU A 8 6.11 12.41 0.52
N THR A 9 5.84 12.87 1.73
CA THR A 9 6.34 12.26 2.97
C THR A 9 5.61 10.99 3.40
N GLY A 10 4.53 10.63 2.70
CA GLY A 10 3.80 9.37 2.91
C GLY A 10 4.65 8.15 2.66
N THR A 11 5.52 8.18 1.65
CA THR A 11 6.52 7.14 1.45
C THR A 11 7.56 7.21 2.57
N LYS A 12 7.70 6.12 3.34
CA LYS A 12 8.59 6.08 4.51
C LYS A 12 9.94 5.47 4.17
N GLU A 13 10.94 5.78 4.98
CA GLU A 13 12.27 5.19 4.92
C GLU A 13 12.55 4.45 6.24
N SER A 14 12.94 3.17 6.17
CA SER A 14 13.23 2.36 7.34
C SER A 14 14.47 1.49 7.12
N CYS A 15 14.36 0.31 6.49
CA CYS A 15 15.51 -0.59 6.35
C CYS A 15 16.56 -0.14 5.32
N GLY A 16 16.16 0.53 4.24
CA GLY A 16 17.05 0.93 3.14
C GLY A 16 17.61 -0.22 2.29
N GLU A 17 17.10 -1.44 2.47
CA GLU A 17 17.62 -2.67 1.85
C GLU A 17 16.53 -3.54 1.20
N GLY A 18 15.32 -3.00 1.01
CA GLY A 18 14.26 -3.66 0.28
C GLY A 18 13.46 -4.72 1.05
N GLU A 19 13.59 -4.79 2.38
CA GLU A 19 12.97 -5.86 3.18
C GLU A 19 11.64 -5.47 3.84
N CYS A 20 11.53 -4.23 4.36
CA CYS A 20 10.42 -3.87 5.25
C CYS A 20 9.15 -3.37 4.54
N GLY A 21 9.25 -2.93 3.30
CA GLY A 21 8.12 -2.41 2.53
C GLY A 21 7.60 -1.02 2.94
N ALA A 22 8.22 -0.34 3.91
CA ALA A 22 7.79 1.00 4.32
C ALA A 22 7.88 2.03 3.19
N CYS A 23 8.77 1.81 2.25
CA CYS A 23 9.01 2.65 1.09
C CYS A 23 8.24 2.21 -0.17
N THR A 24 7.30 1.29 -0.08
CA THR A 24 6.53 0.81 -1.23
C THR A 24 5.84 1.95 -1.98
N VAL A 25 6.04 1.98 -3.28
CA VAL A 25 5.32 2.82 -4.25
C VAL A 25 4.79 1.93 -5.38
N LEU A 26 3.84 2.41 -6.17
CA LEU A 26 3.46 1.71 -7.40
C LEU A 26 4.14 2.39 -8.59
N VAL A 27 4.88 1.61 -9.37
CA VAL A 27 5.47 2.04 -10.64
C VAL A 27 4.72 1.32 -11.76
N ASP A 28 4.00 2.07 -12.58
CA ASP A 28 3.10 1.52 -13.60
C ASP A 28 2.16 0.44 -13.04
N GLY A 29 1.66 0.65 -11.81
CA GLY A 29 0.75 -0.27 -11.12
C GLY A 29 1.42 -1.44 -10.37
N HIS A 30 2.74 -1.58 -10.45
CA HIS A 30 3.48 -2.65 -9.78
C HIS A 30 4.12 -2.16 -8.48
N PRO A 31 3.99 -2.89 -7.36
CA PRO A 31 4.60 -2.50 -6.09
C PRO A 31 6.12 -2.66 -6.16
N MET A 32 6.82 -1.62 -5.76
CA MET A 32 8.27 -1.59 -5.73
C MET A 32 8.79 -0.95 -4.43
N ASN A 33 9.89 -1.48 -3.91
CA ASN A 33 10.61 -0.88 -2.79
C ASN A 33 11.44 0.30 -3.31
N SER A 34 10.94 1.52 -3.14
CA SER A 34 11.57 2.73 -3.71
C SER A 34 12.99 3.00 -3.18
N CYS A 35 13.37 2.44 -2.03
CA CYS A 35 14.73 2.54 -1.50
C CYS A 35 15.79 1.85 -2.40
N LEU A 36 15.39 0.94 -3.28
CA LEU A 36 16.25 0.22 -4.22
C LEU A 36 16.11 0.70 -5.67
N VAL A 37 15.26 1.67 -5.94
CA VAL A 37 14.97 2.16 -7.30
C VAL A 37 15.82 3.37 -7.62
N LEU A 38 16.55 3.32 -8.71
CA LEU A 38 17.26 4.49 -9.23
C LEU A 38 16.29 5.41 -9.96
N VAL A 39 16.34 6.70 -9.68
CA VAL A 39 15.45 7.71 -10.30
C VAL A 39 15.56 7.67 -11.83
N ALA A 40 16.75 7.44 -12.36
CA ALA A 40 16.99 7.35 -13.80
C ALA A 40 16.19 6.23 -14.49
N GLU A 41 15.82 5.16 -13.76
CA GLU A 41 15.03 4.05 -14.28
C GLU A 41 13.54 4.38 -14.40
N LEU A 42 13.12 5.50 -13.83
CA LEU A 42 11.71 5.92 -13.78
C LEU A 42 11.33 6.89 -14.91
N ASP A 43 12.26 7.20 -15.80
CA ASP A 43 11.95 8.07 -16.95
C ASP A 43 10.81 7.48 -17.79
N GLY A 44 9.78 8.31 -18.05
CA GLY A 44 8.57 7.89 -18.77
C GLY A 44 7.62 6.98 -17.98
N LYS A 45 7.88 6.69 -16.71
CA LYS A 45 7.01 5.82 -15.88
C LYS A 45 6.10 6.64 -14.96
N HIS A 46 4.96 6.08 -14.65
CA HIS A 46 4.03 6.64 -13.68
C HIS A 46 4.31 6.07 -12.28
N VAL A 47 4.64 6.95 -11.33
CA VAL A 47 4.85 6.59 -9.93
C VAL A 47 3.68 7.08 -9.10
N LEU A 48 3.01 6.16 -8.40
CA LEU A 48 1.92 6.47 -7.49
C LEU A 48 2.38 6.27 -6.05
N THR A 49 2.22 7.31 -5.25
CA THR A 49 2.41 7.29 -3.79
C THR A 49 1.08 7.34 -3.06
N VAL A 50 1.09 7.17 -1.73
CA VAL A 50 -0.15 7.18 -0.93
C VAL A 50 -0.93 8.49 -1.06
N GLU A 51 -0.25 9.60 -1.28
CA GLU A 51 -0.88 10.93 -1.49
C GLU A 51 -1.79 10.95 -2.73
N GLY A 52 -1.51 10.11 -3.71
CA GLY A 52 -2.30 10.02 -4.95
C GLY A 52 -3.53 9.11 -4.86
N LEU A 53 -3.79 8.45 -3.73
CA LEU A 53 -4.90 7.51 -3.59
C LEU A 53 -6.24 8.22 -3.37
N ALA A 54 -6.28 9.24 -2.53
CA ALA A 54 -7.46 10.06 -2.32
C ALA A 54 -7.68 10.97 -3.53
N ARG A 55 -8.92 11.06 -4.00
CA ARG A 55 -9.29 11.91 -5.14
C ARG A 55 -10.52 12.75 -4.79
N ASP A 56 -10.49 14.00 -5.18
CA ASP A 56 -11.61 14.93 -4.98
C ASP A 56 -12.12 14.98 -3.52
N GLY A 57 -11.18 14.96 -2.56
CA GLY A 57 -11.48 14.96 -1.13
C GLY A 57 -12.08 13.67 -0.59
N ARG A 58 -12.09 12.58 -1.39
CA ARG A 58 -12.59 11.26 -0.98
C ARG A 58 -11.45 10.28 -0.85
N LEU A 59 -11.48 9.52 0.23
CA LEU A 59 -10.55 8.41 0.44
C LEU A 59 -10.83 7.27 -0.55
N HIS A 60 -9.77 6.56 -0.90
CA HIS A 60 -9.91 5.30 -1.62
C HIS A 60 -10.63 4.27 -0.73
N PRO A 61 -11.50 3.37 -1.27
CA PRO A 61 -12.21 2.37 -0.45
C PRO A 61 -11.32 1.55 0.47
N LEU A 62 -10.08 1.28 0.07
CA LEU A 62 -9.11 0.59 0.93
C LEU A 62 -8.66 1.47 2.11
N GLN A 63 -8.48 2.76 1.92
CA GLN A 63 -8.17 3.70 3.01
C GLN A 63 -9.32 3.76 4.02
N GLU A 64 -10.56 3.86 3.53
CA GLU A 64 -11.76 3.83 4.39
C GLU A 64 -11.85 2.53 5.18
N ALA A 65 -11.63 1.38 4.53
CA ALA A 65 -11.65 0.08 5.18
C ALA A 65 -10.58 -0.04 6.28
N PHE A 66 -9.37 0.48 6.03
CA PHE A 66 -8.30 0.51 7.06
C PHE A 66 -8.72 1.27 8.32
N LEU A 67 -9.38 2.41 8.15
CA LEU A 67 -9.88 3.20 9.28
C LEU A 67 -11.02 2.48 10.01
N GLU A 68 -11.97 1.93 9.27
CA GLU A 68 -13.17 1.31 9.82
C GLU A 68 -12.86 0.05 10.66
N VAL A 69 -11.99 -0.83 10.17
CA VAL A 69 -11.64 -2.04 10.91
C VAL A 69 -10.52 -1.84 11.93
N GLY A 70 -9.98 -0.63 12.04
CA GLY A 70 -8.88 -0.33 12.96
C GLY A 70 -7.55 -0.99 12.55
N ALA A 71 -7.26 -1.02 11.24
CA ALA A 71 -6.01 -1.55 10.72
C ALA A 71 -4.82 -0.59 10.84
N VAL A 72 -5.04 0.60 11.39
CA VAL A 72 -4.02 1.63 11.63
C VAL A 72 -3.77 1.78 13.12
N GLN A 73 -2.52 1.70 13.55
CA GLN A 73 -2.10 2.05 14.91
C GLN A 73 -1.11 3.20 14.86
N CYS A 74 0.22 2.96 14.84
CA CYS A 74 1.17 4.07 14.71
C CYS A 74 1.15 4.73 13.33
N GLY A 75 0.66 4.05 12.30
CA GLY A 75 0.52 4.58 10.94
C GLY A 75 1.76 4.49 10.07
N TYR A 76 2.92 4.08 10.61
CA TYR A 76 4.17 4.08 9.85
C TYR A 76 4.17 3.10 8.67
N CYS A 77 3.65 1.88 8.85
CA CYS A 77 3.55 0.88 7.78
C CYS A 77 2.39 1.15 6.81
N THR A 78 1.44 1.99 7.19
CA THR A 78 0.16 2.13 6.48
C THR A 78 0.30 2.56 5.02
N PRO A 79 1.13 3.54 4.64
CA PRO A 79 1.30 3.89 3.23
C PRO A 79 1.74 2.72 2.36
N GLY A 80 2.76 1.98 2.79
CA GLY A 80 3.24 0.79 2.07
C GLY A 80 2.19 -0.32 2.01
N MET A 81 1.50 -0.59 3.12
CA MET A 81 0.42 -1.57 3.17
C MET A 81 -0.74 -1.22 2.23
N LEU A 82 -1.12 0.05 2.14
CA LEU A 82 -2.17 0.51 1.24
C LEU A 82 -1.78 0.30 -0.22
N LEU A 83 -0.59 0.70 -0.62
CA LEU A 83 -0.15 0.56 -2.01
C LEU A 83 0.02 -0.91 -2.42
N SER A 84 0.59 -1.74 -1.55
CA SER A 84 0.66 -3.20 -1.78
C SER A 84 -0.73 -3.83 -1.85
N GLY A 85 -1.64 -3.41 -0.96
CA GLY A 85 -3.03 -3.86 -0.96
C GLY A 85 -3.79 -3.48 -2.23
N ILE A 86 -3.55 -2.30 -2.79
CA ILE A 86 -4.13 -1.88 -4.07
C ILE A 86 -3.60 -2.73 -5.21
N ALA A 87 -2.30 -2.96 -5.27
CA ALA A 87 -1.71 -3.84 -6.28
C ALA A 87 -2.30 -5.26 -6.21
N LEU A 88 -2.48 -5.77 -4.99
CA LEU A 88 -3.12 -7.06 -4.74
C LEU A 88 -4.57 -7.08 -5.25
N LEU A 89 -5.36 -6.06 -4.94
CA LEU A 89 -6.77 -5.98 -5.37
C LEU A 89 -6.91 -5.82 -6.89
N ASN A 90 -5.94 -5.20 -7.55
CA ASN A 90 -5.89 -5.13 -9.01
C ASN A 90 -5.59 -6.51 -9.62
N LEU A 91 -4.80 -7.33 -8.94
CA LEU A 91 -4.45 -8.68 -9.38
C LEU A 91 -5.54 -9.70 -9.05
N TYR A 92 -6.11 -9.61 -7.84
CA TYR A 92 -7.16 -10.49 -7.32
C TYR A 92 -8.35 -9.66 -6.85
N PRO A 93 -9.40 -9.48 -7.68
CA PRO A 93 -10.58 -8.69 -7.29
C PRO A 93 -11.30 -9.22 -6.05
N HIS A 94 -11.26 -10.54 -5.83
CA HIS A 94 -11.83 -11.22 -4.65
C HIS A 94 -10.76 -12.12 -4.02
N PRO A 95 -9.79 -11.54 -3.30
CA PRO A 95 -8.67 -12.31 -2.79
C PRO A 95 -9.08 -13.21 -1.62
N THR A 96 -8.54 -14.42 -1.62
CA THR A 96 -8.62 -15.29 -0.44
C THR A 96 -7.71 -14.77 0.67
N ARG A 97 -7.98 -15.19 1.91
CA ARG A 97 -7.13 -14.84 3.05
C ARG A 97 -5.67 -15.28 2.86
N GLU A 98 -5.47 -16.41 2.21
CA GLU A 98 -4.14 -16.93 1.89
C GLU A 98 -3.41 -16.07 0.85
N GLN A 99 -4.11 -15.65 -0.21
CA GLN A 99 -3.56 -14.71 -1.20
C GLN A 99 -3.17 -13.40 -0.55
N ILE A 100 -4.01 -12.86 0.33
CA ILE A 100 -3.70 -11.63 1.06
C ILE A 100 -2.41 -11.80 1.87
N ARG A 101 -2.28 -12.87 2.64
CA ARG A 101 -1.08 -13.13 3.43
C ARG A 101 0.17 -13.19 2.57
N LYS A 102 0.10 -13.92 1.47
CA LYS A 102 1.23 -14.09 0.55
C LYS A 102 1.68 -12.78 -0.10
N GLU A 103 0.73 -12.03 -0.65
CA GLU A 103 1.04 -10.78 -1.36
C GLU A 103 1.48 -9.65 -0.41
N MET A 104 1.11 -9.73 0.87
CA MET A 104 1.49 -8.74 1.88
C MET A 104 2.77 -9.09 2.65
N GLU A 105 3.44 -10.20 2.35
CA GLU A 105 4.67 -10.64 3.03
C GLU A 105 5.80 -9.62 2.97
N GLY A 106 5.88 -8.84 1.92
CA GLY A 106 6.90 -7.79 1.74
C GLY A 106 6.69 -6.52 2.57
N ASN A 107 5.65 -6.45 3.40
CA ASN A 107 5.32 -5.28 4.22
C ASN A 107 5.27 -5.65 5.69
N ILE A 108 6.13 -5.04 6.49
CA ILE A 108 6.26 -5.34 7.92
C ILE A 108 5.48 -4.32 8.75
N CYS A 109 4.69 -4.83 9.71
CA CYS A 109 4.01 -4.03 10.72
C CYS A 109 4.31 -4.58 12.12
N ARG A 110 4.80 -3.73 13.01
CA ARG A 110 5.13 -4.10 14.40
C ARG A 110 3.92 -4.02 15.34
N CYS A 111 2.86 -3.31 14.95
CA CYS A 111 1.76 -2.94 15.84
C CYS A 111 0.53 -3.83 15.71
N THR A 112 0.06 -4.10 14.47
CA THR A 112 -1.29 -4.62 14.20
C THR A 112 -1.43 -6.13 14.29
N GLY A 113 -0.34 -6.89 14.18
CA GLY A 113 -0.38 -8.34 14.04
C GLY A 113 -1.00 -8.83 12.71
N TYR A 114 -1.18 -7.93 11.72
CA TYR A 114 -1.65 -8.19 10.35
C TYR A 114 -3.12 -8.59 10.18
N ALA A 115 -3.79 -9.13 11.19
CA ALA A 115 -5.17 -9.63 11.06
C ALA A 115 -6.14 -8.54 10.56
N ARG A 116 -6.11 -7.35 11.18
CA ARG A 116 -6.95 -6.21 10.80
C ARG A 116 -6.63 -5.67 9.40
N ILE A 117 -5.38 -5.74 8.97
CA ILE A 117 -4.96 -5.35 7.62
C ILE A 117 -5.61 -6.28 6.59
N ALA A 118 -5.58 -7.59 6.85
CA ALA A 118 -6.24 -8.55 5.97
C ALA A 118 -7.77 -8.37 5.96
N ASP A 119 -8.39 -8.07 7.11
CA ASP A 119 -9.82 -7.74 7.19
C ASP A 119 -10.17 -6.50 6.34
N ALA A 120 -9.34 -5.46 6.41
CA ALA A 120 -9.51 -4.24 5.61
C ALA A 120 -9.44 -4.51 4.11
N ILE A 121 -8.49 -5.34 3.67
CA ILE A 121 -8.35 -5.69 2.25
C ILE A 121 -9.58 -6.47 1.76
N GLN A 122 -10.08 -7.42 2.55
CA GLN A 122 -11.32 -8.15 2.21
C GLN A 122 -12.53 -7.23 2.13
N LEU A 123 -12.70 -6.34 3.11
CA LEU A 123 -13.78 -5.36 3.10
C LEU A 123 -13.70 -4.42 1.90
N ALA A 124 -12.50 -3.95 1.55
CA ALA A 124 -12.31 -3.11 0.38
C ALA A 124 -12.63 -3.87 -0.93
N ALA A 125 -12.25 -5.13 -1.04
CA ALA A 125 -12.59 -5.98 -2.18
C ALA A 125 -14.10 -6.06 -2.39
N GLU A 126 -14.87 -6.29 -1.32
CA GLU A 126 -16.34 -6.33 -1.36
C GLU A 126 -16.95 -4.98 -1.80
N ARG A 127 -16.37 -3.86 -1.37
CA ARG A 127 -16.84 -2.53 -1.74
C ARG A 127 -16.56 -2.17 -3.19
N ILE A 128 -15.40 -2.55 -3.70
CA ILE A 128 -14.97 -2.24 -5.06
C ILE A 128 -15.67 -3.15 -6.09
N ASN A 129 -15.75 -4.45 -5.80
CA ASN A 129 -16.15 -5.48 -6.77
C ASN A 129 -17.50 -6.14 -6.46
N GLY A 130 -18.16 -5.72 -5.37
CA GLY A 130 -19.37 -6.36 -4.87
C GLY A 130 -19.10 -7.62 -4.06
N LYS A 131 -20.14 -8.14 -3.39
CA LYS A 131 -20.06 -9.43 -2.69
C LYS A 131 -20.32 -10.56 -3.70
N ASP A 132 -19.55 -11.60 -3.56
CA ASP A 132 -19.80 -12.84 -4.31
C ASP A 132 -21.13 -13.50 -3.89
#